data_dfc4aaca495002b6d4019bdfae35d249
#
_entry.id   dfc4aaca495002b6d4019bdfae35d249
#
_cell.length_a   1.000
_cell.length_b   1.000
_cell.length_c   1.000
_cell.angle_alpha   90.00
_cell.angle_beta   90.00
_cell.angle_gamma   90.00
#
_symmetry.space_group_name_H-M   'P 1'
#
loop_
_entity.id
_entity.type
_entity.pdbx_description
1 polymer ?
#
loop_
_entity_poly.entity_id
_entity_poly.type
_entity_poly.pdbx_seq_one_letter_code
_entity_poly.pdbx_strand_id
1 'polypeptide(L)'
;GDPLRGKAFAQQLCSGCHAIEKDQAKSPLDMAPPFAQIAKSEKRNGEVFANWLGTLHPSINGIAIKPVVASDLLAYIHTLAPQQQADKGDPAPR
;
A
#
# COMPACT_ATOMS: atom_id res chain seq x y z
N GLY A 1 -11.09 -4.64 0.66
CA GLY A 1 -10.17 -4.70 -0.45
C GLY A 1 -9.52 -6.06 -0.60
N ASP A 2 -9.07 -6.31 -1.80
CA ASP A 2 -8.44 -7.59 -2.12
C ASP A 2 -6.93 -7.40 -2.24
N PRO A 3 -6.14 -7.97 -1.34
CA PRO A 3 -4.69 -7.76 -1.38
C PRO A 3 -4.02 -8.34 -2.62
N LEU A 4 -4.56 -9.38 -3.22
CA LEU A 4 -3.98 -9.93 -4.44
C LEU A 4 -4.17 -9.01 -5.62
N ARG A 5 -5.35 -8.41 -5.75
CA ARG A 5 -5.56 -7.40 -6.79
C ARG A 5 -4.71 -6.16 -6.51
N GLY A 6 -4.59 -5.79 -5.24
CA GLY A 6 -3.76 -4.66 -4.86
C GLY A 6 -2.30 -4.88 -5.24
N LYS A 7 -1.80 -6.10 -5.03
CA LYS A 7 -0.44 -6.41 -5.40
C LYS A 7 -0.23 -6.32 -6.92
N ALA A 8 -1.17 -6.87 -7.69
CA ALA A 8 -1.06 -6.82 -9.14
C ALA A 8 -1.09 -5.37 -9.64
N PHE A 9 -1.95 -4.55 -9.04
CA PHE A 9 -2.04 -3.15 -9.39
C PHE A 9 -0.71 -2.44 -9.07
N ALA A 10 -0.16 -2.72 -7.88
CA ALA A 10 1.11 -2.10 -7.47
C ALA A 10 2.25 -2.49 -8.40
N GLN A 11 2.28 -3.75 -8.85
CA GLN A 11 3.30 -4.20 -9.77
C GLN A 11 3.24 -3.44 -11.09
N GLN A 12 2.04 -3.13 -11.55
CA GLN A 12 1.88 -2.47 -12.82
C GLN A 12 2.08 -0.96 -12.77
N LEU A 13 1.61 -0.34 -11.71
CA LEU A 13 1.54 1.12 -11.68
C LEU A 13 2.39 1.80 -10.61
N CYS A 14 2.84 1.09 -9.60
CA CYS A 14 3.56 1.70 -8.50
C CYS A 14 5.03 1.33 -8.45
N SER A 15 5.38 0.17 -8.97
CA SER A 15 6.72 -0.39 -8.80
C SER A 15 7.81 0.38 -9.54
N GLY A 16 7.45 1.23 -10.47
CA GLY A 16 8.44 2.05 -11.15
C GLY A 16 9.05 3.11 -10.26
N CYS A 17 8.34 3.51 -9.22
CA CYS A 17 8.81 4.55 -8.31
C CYS A 17 8.96 4.03 -6.87
N HIS A 18 8.05 3.14 -6.44
CA HIS A 18 8.04 2.64 -5.09
C HIS A 18 8.59 1.23 -4.98
N ALA A 19 9.28 0.94 -3.88
CA ALA A 19 9.55 -0.43 -3.49
C ALA A 19 8.24 -1.00 -3.00
N ILE A 20 7.73 -2.04 -3.64
CA ILE A 20 6.42 -2.58 -3.30
C ILE A 20 6.46 -3.92 -2.58
N GLU A 21 7.63 -4.51 -2.42
CA GLU A 21 7.75 -5.82 -1.77
C GLU A 21 8.17 -5.66 -0.32
N LYS A 22 7.83 -6.64 0.48
CA LYS A 22 8.08 -6.60 1.91
C LYS A 22 9.56 -6.44 2.25
N ASP A 23 10.43 -7.10 1.53
CA ASP A 23 11.84 -7.09 1.81
C ASP A 23 12.64 -6.15 0.91
N GLN A 24 11.97 -5.29 0.18
CA GLN A 24 12.64 -4.34 -0.69
C GLN A 24 12.82 -3.05 0.10
N ALA A 25 14.05 -2.76 0.50
CA ALA A 25 14.31 -1.65 1.40
C ALA A 25 14.38 -0.30 0.72
N LYS A 26 14.72 -0.26 -0.56
CA LYS A 26 14.87 1.01 -1.26
C LYS A 26 14.00 1.07 -2.48
N SER A 27 13.33 2.20 -2.63
CA SER A 27 12.51 2.45 -3.81
C SER A 27 13.38 2.85 -4.99
N PRO A 28 12.96 2.54 -6.22
CA PRO A 28 13.67 3.03 -7.40
C PRO A 28 13.77 4.55 -7.43
N LEU A 29 12.73 5.24 -6.93
CA LEU A 29 12.77 6.69 -6.83
C LEU A 29 12.93 7.05 -5.36
N ASP A 30 14.01 7.76 -5.02
CA ASP A 30 14.30 8.06 -3.62
C ASP A 30 13.17 8.73 -2.87
N MET A 31 12.42 9.60 -3.54
CA MET A 31 11.36 10.35 -2.87
C MET A 31 10.11 9.53 -2.64
N ALA A 32 9.99 8.37 -3.25
CA ALA A 32 8.81 7.54 -3.09
C ALA A 32 9.06 6.55 -1.94
N PRO A 33 8.29 6.63 -0.85
CA PRO A 33 8.57 5.74 0.28
C PRO A 33 8.26 4.28 -0.06
N PRO A 34 9.04 3.35 0.46
CA PRO A 34 8.74 1.93 0.30
C PRO A 34 7.39 1.60 0.90
N PHE A 35 6.64 0.73 0.25
CA PHE A 35 5.34 0.31 0.77
C PHE A 35 5.46 -0.32 2.16
N ALA A 36 6.53 -1.05 2.42
CA ALA A 36 6.72 -1.65 3.74
C ALA A 36 6.85 -0.59 4.81
N GLN A 37 7.41 0.56 4.47
CA GLN A 37 7.50 1.67 5.42
C GLN A 37 6.14 2.33 5.62
N ILE A 38 5.38 2.51 4.56
CA ILE A 38 4.03 3.05 4.65
C ILE A 38 3.18 2.15 5.55
N ALA A 39 3.33 0.85 5.40
CA ALA A 39 2.53 -0.12 6.14
C ALA A 39 2.71 0.01 7.65
N LYS A 40 3.87 0.47 8.10
CA LYS A 40 4.13 0.58 9.53
C LYS A 40 3.21 1.56 10.23
N SER A 41 2.77 2.59 9.53
CA SER A 41 1.96 3.63 10.15
C SER A 41 0.63 3.89 9.46
N GLU A 42 0.29 3.10 8.44
CA GLU A 42 -0.93 3.37 7.69
C GLU A 42 -2.14 2.88 8.47
N LYS A 43 -2.98 3.79 8.91
CA LYS A 43 -4.16 3.48 9.69
C LYS A 43 -5.46 4.01 9.10
N ARG A 44 -5.38 4.62 7.91
CA ARG A 44 -6.57 5.16 7.28
C ARG A 44 -7.47 4.03 6.82
N ASN A 45 -8.78 4.28 6.80
CA ASN A 45 -9.69 3.34 6.15
C ASN A 45 -9.61 3.56 4.64
N GLY A 46 -10.27 2.70 3.89
CA GLY A 46 -10.15 2.72 2.43
C GLY A 46 -10.57 4.04 1.80
N GLU A 47 -11.64 4.66 2.31
CA GLU A 47 -12.12 5.91 1.73
C GLU A 47 -11.15 7.05 1.98
N VAL A 48 -10.65 7.18 3.20
CA VAL A 48 -9.72 8.24 3.55
C VAL A 48 -8.40 8.02 2.81
N PHE A 49 -7.95 6.77 2.71
CA PHE A 49 -6.74 6.45 1.99
C PHE A 49 -6.87 6.82 0.50
N ALA A 50 -8.03 6.53 -0.10
CA ALA A 50 -8.25 6.84 -1.51
C ALA A 50 -8.18 8.34 -1.76
N ASN A 51 -8.77 9.15 -0.86
CA ASN A 51 -8.73 10.59 -1.00
C ASN A 51 -7.32 11.11 -0.87
N TRP A 52 -6.57 10.60 0.10
CA TRP A 52 -5.19 11.02 0.31
C TRP A 52 -4.32 10.63 -0.88
N LEU A 53 -4.48 9.42 -1.37
CA LEU A 53 -3.71 8.94 -2.50
C LEU A 53 -3.98 9.79 -3.74
N GLY A 54 -5.24 10.13 -3.98
CA GLY A 54 -5.62 10.96 -5.12
C GLY A 54 -5.08 12.38 -5.02
N THR A 55 -4.89 12.88 -3.81
CA THR A 55 -4.30 14.20 -3.62
C THR A 55 -2.83 14.22 -4.06
N LEU A 56 -2.10 13.16 -3.70
CA LEU A 56 -0.68 13.07 -4.04
C LEU A 56 -0.47 12.57 -5.46
N HIS A 57 -1.39 11.76 -5.96
CA HIS A 57 -1.28 11.15 -7.28
C HIS A 57 -2.58 11.33 -8.02
N PRO A 58 -2.84 12.52 -8.58
CA PRO A 58 -4.09 12.75 -9.31
C PRO A 58 -4.28 11.71 -10.42
N SER A 59 -3.16 11.27 -11.00
CA SER A 59 -3.21 10.13 -11.90
C SER A 59 -1.85 9.45 -11.89
N ILE A 60 -1.83 8.17 -12.18
CA ILE A 60 -0.58 7.42 -12.27
C ILE A 60 -0.57 6.83 -13.67
N ASN A 61 0.44 7.18 -14.46
CA ASN A 61 0.54 6.79 -15.86
C ASN A 61 -0.73 7.14 -16.64
N GLY A 62 -1.32 8.30 -16.31
CA GLY A 62 -2.53 8.76 -16.97
C GLY A 62 -3.82 8.11 -16.50
N ILE A 63 -3.75 7.29 -15.47
CA ILE A 63 -4.91 6.56 -14.96
C ILE A 63 -5.28 7.08 -13.58
N ALA A 64 -6.52 7.51 -13.42
CA ALA A 64 -7.02 7.94 -12.11
C ALA A 64 -7.27 6.71 -11.24
N ILE A 65 -6.92 6.80 -9.95
CA ILE A 65 -7.09 5.68 -9.05
C ILE A 65 -8.49 5.70 -8.46
N LYS A 66 -9.29 4.72 -8.80
CA LYS A 66 -10.64 4.63 -8.29
C LYS A 66 -10.64 4.14 -6.85
N PRO A 67 -11.66 4.49 -6.05
CA PRO A 67 -11.70 4.06 -4.66
C PRO A 67 -11.61 2.55 -4.46
N VAL A 68 -12.20 1.75 -5.34
CA VAL A 68 -12.12 0.30 -5.19
C VAL A 68 -10.68 -0.19 -5.40
N VAL A 69 -9.96 0.43 -6.31
CA VAL A 69 -8.57 0.07 -6.56
C VAL A 69 -7.70 0.52 -5.39
N ALA A 70 -7.96 1.71 -4.87
CA ALA A 70 -7.24 2.20 -3.70
C ALA A 70 -7.46 1.29 -2.49
N SER A 71 -8.67 0.77 -2.34
CA SER A 71 -8.99 -0.14 -1.26
C SER A 71 -8.23 -1.47 -1.40
N ASP A 72 -8.12 -1.98 -2.62
CA ASP A 72 -7.32 -3.19 -2.87
C ASP A 72 -5.85 -2.93 -2.60
N LEU A 73 -5.35 -1.76 -3.01
CA LEU A 73 -3.97 -1.38 -2.78
C LEU A 73 -3.69 -1.28 -1.29
N LEU A 74 -4.59 -0.67 -0.55
CA LEU A 74 -4.44 -0.55 0.89
C LEU A 74 -4.40 -1.93 1.56
N ALA A 75 -5.25 -2.84 1.10
CA ALA A 75 -5.25 -4.20 1.63
C ALA A 75 -3.89 -4.87 1.40
N TYR A 76 -3.32 -4.66 0.23
CA TYR A 76 -1.99 -5.20 -0.04
C TYR A 76 -0.93 -4.56 0.85
N ILE A 77 -0.97 -3.23 1.00
CA ILE A 77 -0.01 -2.52 1.85
C ILE A 77 -0.06 -3.07 3.27
N HIS A 78 -1.26 -3.34 3.79
CA HIS A 78 -1.38 -3.86 5.13
C HIS A 78 -0.75 -5.24 5.29
N THR A 79 -0.65 -6.02 4.23
CA THR A 79 0.02 -7.33 4.32
C THR A 79 1.52 -7.18 4.53
N LEU A 80 2.06 -5.99 4.29
CA LEU A 80 3.49 -5.75 4.45
C LEU A 80 3.84 -5.26 5.84
N ALA A 81 2.84 -5.10 6.70
CA ALA A 81 3.07 -4.61 8.05
C ALA A 81 3.94 -5.58 8.85
N PRO A 82 4.69 -5.08 9.82
CA PRO A 82 5.54 -5.94 10.63
C PRO A 82 4.74 -7.03 11.32
N GLN A 83 5.37 -8.17 11.52
CA GLN A 83 4.71 -9.33 12.10
C GLN A 83 4.16 -9.07 13.49
N GLN A 84 4.88 -8.34 14.31
CA GLN A 84 4.38 -8.10 15.66
C GLN A 84 3.14 -7.23 15.65
N GLN A 85 2.95 -6.45 14.60
CA GLN A 85 1.73 -5.68 14.47
C GLN A 85 0.58 -6.61 14.23
N ALA A 86 0.77 -7.62 13.40
CA ALA A 86 -0.25 -8.60 13.14
C ALA A 86 -0.54 -9.39 14.41
N ASP A 87 0.49 -9.73 15.17
CA ASP A 87 0.30 -10.47 16.39
C ASP A 87 -0.50 -9.70 17.41
N LYS A 88 -0.29 -8.40 17.47
CA LYS A 88 -1.06 -7.64 18.39
C LYS A 88 -2.50 -7.62 18.02
N GLY A 89 -2.76 -7.61 16.74
CA GLY A 89 -4.11 -7.65 16.33
C GLY A 89 -4.72 -9.00 16.59
N ASP A 90 -3.88 -9.98 16.83
CA ASP A 90 -4.35 -11.26 17.00
C ASP A 90 -3.96 -11.78 18.28
N PRO A 91 -4.33 -11.37 19.16
CA PRO A 91 -3.96 -11.76 20.38
C PRO A 91 -4.14 -13.01 20.64
N ALA A 92 -4.38 -13.43 20.25
CA ALA A 92 -4.45 -14.43 20.67
C ALA A 92 -4.11 -15.14 20.17
N PRO A 93 -4.32 -15.45 19.80
CA PRO A 93 -4.26 -16.42 19.49
C PRO A 93 -3.33 -16.73 19.87
N ARG A 94 -3.07 -16.66 20.25
CA ARG A 94 -2.14 -16.97 20.66
C ARG A 94 -2.24 -17.43 21.67
#